data_5f24fd24c6fd5910d93054d92547a393
#
_entry.id   5f24fd24c6fd5910d93054d92547a393
#
_cell.length_a   1.000
_cell.length_b   1.000
_cell.length_c   1.000
_cell.angle_alpha   90.00
_cell.angle_beta   90.00
_cell.angle_gamma   90.00
#
_symmetry.space_group_name_H-M   'P 1'
#
loop_
_entity.id
_entity.type
_entity.pdbx_description
1 polymer ?
#
loop_
_entity_poly.entity_id
_entity_poly.type
_entity_poly.pdbx_seq_one_letter_code
_entity_poly.pdbx_strand_id
1 'polypeptide(L)'
;QETAQKISSILDEVGYIPNMGARLLSQNTSHIIGLVIGFDYLHGENAMQDPFVSTFVGQISSEIENAGYYMMIIRGDDCRKVAEVTSRWNVDGLIVLGWTEKSHKTLKKMLKKPTVAIDTYVSDPELVVNVGTDDFDGAYQLGKYWADHGFRKTLFLTENTAEMDQCRFAGFQRAMTEAFGECKKEERLILLSARKEVRRLQYDELLPRFREAGSLAFISDYLAIDAVDYFIDKGVRVPEDISITGFDDTFYAELIRPRLTTVHQNIGLKASTAMQLLLRLINREKLPEEERNIKIAVQLVVRESVRKRE
;
A
#
# COMPACT_ATOMS: atom_id res chain seq x y z
N GLN A 1 -3.35 7.02 45.01
CA GLN A 1 -3.91 5.81 44.34
C GLN A 1 -5.35 5.55 44.82
N GLU A 2 -5.62 5.53 46.11
CA GLU A 2 -6.95 5.21 46.69
C GLU A 2 -8.04 6.21 46.28
N THR A 3 -7.71 7.51 46.23
CA THR A 3 -8.64 8.58 45.82
C THR A 3 -9.00 8.48 44.34
N ALA A 4 -8.04 8.12 43.47
CA ALA A 4 -8.28 7.95 42.04
C ALA A 4 -9.16 6.73 41.75
N GLN A 5 -8.96 5.62 42.48
CA GLN A 5 -9.81 4.42 42.38
C GLN A 5 -11.26 4.70 42.83
N LYS A 6 -11.40 5.48 43.93
CA LYS A 6 -12.73 5.85 44.42
C LYS A 6 -13.49 6.79 43.48
N ILE A 7 -12.79 7.71 42.83
CA ILE A 7 -13.36 8.58 41.80
C ILE A 7 -13.77 7.75 40.58
N SER A 8 -12.92 6.81 40.11
CA SER A 8 -13.22 5.94 39.01
C SER A 8 -14.47 5.10 39.28
N SER A 9 -14.59 4.47 40.44
CA SER A 9 -15.78 3.67 40.78
C SER A 9 -17.07 4.50 40.83
N ILE A 10 -17.00 5.76 41.33
CA ILE A 10 -18.17 6.67 41.35
C ILE A 10 -18.57 7.08 39.91
N LEU A 11 -17.57 7.35 39.02
CA LEU A 11 -17.83 7.71 37.63
C LEU A 11 -18.48 6.54 36.87
N ASP A 12 -18.04 5.31 37.13
CA ASP A 12 -18.61 4.09 36.56
C ASP A 12 -20.05 3.86 37.07
N GLU A 13 -20.31 4.10 38.37
CA GLU A 13 -21.63 3.92 39.01
C GLU A 13 -22.67 4.93 38.48
N VAL A 14 -22.26 6.17 38.20
CA VAL A 14 -23.15 7.22 37.65
C VAL A 14 -23.19 7.22 36.12
N GLY A 15 -22.47 6.31 35.44
CA GLY A 15 -22.40 6.24 33.98
C GLY A 15 -21.81 7.50 33.34
N TYR A 16 -20.94 8.22 34.06
CA TYR A 16 -20.33 9.43 33.53
C TYR A 16 -19.23 9.09 32.49
N ILE A 17 -19.48 9.47 31.26
CA ILE A 17 -18.49 9.41 30.19
C ILE A 17 -17.74 10.75 30.14
N PRO A 18 -16.40 10.79 30.44
CA PRO A 18 -15.64 12.02 30.41
C PRO A 18 -15.67 12.66 29.01
N ASN A 19 -16.00 13.94 28.96
CA ASN A 19 -15.94 14.70 27.72
C ASN A 19 -14.48 14.85 27.25
N MET A 20 -14.18 14.36 26.03
CA MET A 20 -12.83 14.42 25.46
C MET A 20 -12.30 15.85 25.34
N GLY A 21 -13.18 16.85 25.05
CA GLY A 21 -12.79 18.26 25.02
C GLY A 21 -12.27 18.80 26.35
N ALA A 22 -12.83 18.33 27.47
CA ALA A 22 -12.34 18.68 28.81
C ALA A 22 -11.00 18.03 29.13
N ARG A 23 -10.76 16.79 28.69
CA ARG A 23 -9.47 16.10 28.81
C ARG A 23 -8.37 16.77 27.99
N LEU A 24 -8.67 17.18 26.75
CA LEU A 24 -7.76 17.93 25.88
C LEU A 24 -7.19 19.18 26.54
N LEU A 25 -8.05 19.94 27.25
CA LEU A 25 -7.63 21.16 27.97
C LEU A 25 -6.70 20.89 29.14
N SER A 26 -6.80 19.71 29.77
CA SER A 26 -6.02 19.37 30.97
C SER A 26 -4.70 18.65 30.67
N GLN A 27 -4.62 17.86 29.59
CA GLN A 27 -3.51 16.94 29.32
C GLN A 27 -2.65 17.34 28.11
N ASN A 28 -3.08 18.31 27.31
CA ASN A 28 -2.43 18.74 26.06
C ASN A 28 -2.20 17.60 25.03
N THR A 29 -2.95 16.49 25.17
CA THR A 29 -2.98 15.33 24.27
C THR A 29 -4.39 15.09 23.82
N SER A 30 -4.59 14.84 22.52
CA SER A 30 -5.93 14.60 21.95
C SER A 30 -6.33 13.13 21.96
N HIS A 31 -5.38 12.23 22.10
CA HIS A 31 -5.53 10.81 21.82
C HIS A 31 -6.10 10.55 20.39
N ILE A 32 -5.75 11.42 19.44
CA ILE A 32 -6.14 11.27 18.03
C ILE A 32 -4.88 11.07 17.20
N ILE A 33 -4.90 10.01 16.37
CA ILE A 33 -3.93 9.78 15.33
C ILE A 33 -4.61 10.09 13.97
N GLY A 34 -3.96 10.94 13.17
CA GLY A 34 -4.42 11.25 11.82
C GLY A 34 -3.89 10.21 10.83
N LEU A 35 -4.77 9.52 10.14
CA LEU A 35 -4.43 8.73 8.97
C LEU A 35 -4.65 9.59 7.73
N VAL A 36 -3.56 10.02 7.09
CA VAL A 36 -3.59 10.81 5.85
C VAL A 36 -3.55 9.86 4.66
N ILE A 37 -4.57 9.96 3.79
CA ILE A 37 -4.61 9.24 2.52
C ILE A 37 -4.39 10.27 1.43
N GLY A 38 -3.20 10.22 0.79
CA GLY A 38 -2.66 11.25 -0.10
C GLY A 38 -3.24 11.24 -1.52
N PHE A 39 -4.28 10.47 -1.78
CA PHE A 39 -5.01 10.42 -3.04
C PHE A 39 -6.50 10.25 -2.79
N ASP A 40 -7.32 10.95 -3.55
CA ASP A 40 -8.77 10.81 -3.49
C ASP A 40 -9.25 9.64 -4.36
N TYR A 41 -8.56 9.40 -5.47
CA TYR A 41 -8.86 8.35 -6.44
C TYR A 41 -7.62 7.51 -6.71
N LEU A 42 -7.80 6.20 -6.78
CA LEU A 42 -6.82 5.21 -7.17
C LEU A 42 -7.50 4.30 -8.20
N HIS A 43 -6.81 3.95 -9.28
CA HIS A 43 -7.39 3.16 -10.38
C HIS A 43 -8.66 3.77 -11.02
N GLY A 44 -8.82 5.10 -10.91
CA GLY A 44 -10.05 5.78 -11.36
C GLY A 44 -11.24 5.67 -10.41
N GLU A 45 -11.09 4.94 -9.32
CA GLU A 45 -12.09 4.70 -8.28
C GLU A 45 -11.76 5.48 -7.01
N ASN A 46 -12.71 5.58 -6.07
CA ASN A 46 -12.43 6.10 -4.75
C ASN A 46 -11.33 5.23 -4.09
N ALA A 47 -10.27 5.87 -3.57
CA ALA A 47 -9.12 5.17 -3.00
C ALA A 47 -9.48 4.14 -1.91
N MET A 48 -10.60 4.34 -1.20
CA MET A 48 -11.10 3.39 -0.20
C MET A 48 -11.70 2.10 -0.81
N GLN A 49 -11.93 2.07 -2.13
CA GLN A 49 -12.38 0.85 -2.84
C GLN A 49 -11.21 -0.02 -3.27
N ASP A 50 -9.99 0.52 -3.24
CA ASP A 50 -8.79 -0.28 -3.48
C ASP A 50 -8.60 -1.29 -2.33
N PRO A 51 -8.41 -2.59 -2.64
CA PRO A 51 -8.31 -3.65 -1.63
C PRO A 51 -7.11 -3.50 -0.69
N PHE A 52 -5.98 -3.02 -1.19
CA PHE A 52 -4.80 -2.77 -0.36
C PHE A 52 -5.07 -1.63 0.62
N VAL A 53 -5.59 -0.50 0.13
CA VAL A 53 -5.91 0.69 0.95
C VAL A 53 -6.93 0.34 2.03
N SER A 54 -8.04 -0.31 1.67
CA SER A 54 -9.08 -0.67 2.63
C SER A 54 -8.60 -1.66 3.69
N THR A 55 -7.77 -2.63 3.30
CA THR A 55 -7.15 -3.58 4.23
C THR A 55 -6.18 -2.87 5.17
N PHE A 56 -5.33 -1.97 4.65
CA PHE A 56 -4.42 -1.18 5.49
C PHE A 56 -5.17 -0.29 6.48
N VAL A 57 -6.24 0.38 6.04
CA VAL A 57 -7.09 1.20 6.93
C VAL A 57 -7.70 0.35 8.06
N GLY A 58 -8.18 -0.85 7.76
CA GLY A 58 -8.70 -1.78 8.76
C GLY A 58 -7.63 -2.20 9.78
N GLN A 59 -6.46 -2.61 9.31
CA GLN A 59 -5.36 -3.04 10.18
C GLN A 59 -4.84 -1.90 11.06
N ILE A 60 -4.58 -0.74 10.48
CA ILE A 60 -4.06 0.41 11.24
C ILE A 60 -5.09 0.97 12.23
N SER A 61 -6.39 0.89 11.91
CA SER A 61 -7.47 1.26 12.83
C SER A 61 -7.40 0.42 14.11
N SER A 62 -7.24 -0.89 13.96
CA SER A 62 -7.10 -1.79 15.12
C SER A 62 -5.85 -1.50 15.95
N GLU A 63 -4.72 -1.21 15.31
CA GLU A 63 -3.48 -0.85 16.01
C GLU A 63 -3.61 0.48 16.78
N ILE A 64 -4.28 1.47 16.19
CA ILE A 64 -4.56 2.77 16.82
C ILE A 64 -5.47 2.59 18.03
N GLU A 65 -6.55 1.80 17.90
CA GLU A 65 -7.49 1.51 18.98
C GLU A 65 -6.81 0.76 20.14
N ASN A 66 -6.03 -0.28 19.83
CA ASN A 66 -5.27 -1.07 20.82
C ASN A 66 -4.27 -0.20 21.60
N ALA A 67 -3.75 0.87 21.00
CA ALA A 67 -2.88 1.84 21.65
C ALA A 67 -3.63 2.90 22.47
N GLY A 68 -4.95 2.86 22.52
CA GLY A 68 -5.80 3.81 23.27
C GLY A 68 -5.99 5.15 22.55
N TYR A 69 -5.88 5.18 21.23
CA TYR A 69 -6.10 6.36 20.40
C TYR A 69 -7.37 6.22 19.55
N TYR A 70 -7.85 7.35 19.03
CA TYR A 70 -8.90 7.42 18.02
C TYR A 70 -8.28 7.72 16.65
N MET A 71 -8.81 7.12 15.60
CA MET A 71 -8.36 7.38 14.24
C MET A 71 -9.19 8.51 13.61
N MET A 72 -8.50 9.49 13.01
CA MET A 72 -9.09 10.52 12.17
C MET A 72 -8.56 10.36 10.73
N ILE A 73 -9.43 10.04 9.79
CA ILE A 73 -9.05 9.97 8.37
C ILE A 73 -9.04 11.38 7.78
N ILE A 74 -7.90 11.77 7.20
CA ILE A 74 -7.68 13.04 6.52
C ILE A 74 -7.36 12.72 5.05
N ARG A 75 -8.25 13.10 4.13
CA ARG A 75 -8.09 12.81 2.70
C ARG A 75 -7.47 13.99 1.95
N GLY A 76 -6.61 13.68 0.99
CA GLY A 76 -6.03 14.62 0.05
C GLY A 76 -4.51 14.76 0.16
N ASP A 77 -3.95 15.39 -0.85
CA ASP A 77 -2.50 15.63 -1.05
C ASP A 77 -2.07 17.06 -0.71
N ASP A 78 -3.01 17.94 -0.31
CA ASP A 78 -2.71 19.31 0.08
C ASP A 78 -2.12 19.39 1.50
N CYS A 79 -0.79 19.59 1.56
CA CYS A 79 -0.07 19.72 2.82
C CYS A 79 -0.60 20.83 3.73
N ARG A 80 -1.17 21.93 3.18
CA ARG A 80 -1.72 23.04 3.98
C ARG A 80 -3.00 22.60 4.67
N LYS A 81 -3.90 21.97 3.94
CA LYS A 81 -5.16 21.42 4.49
C LYS A 81 -4.88 20.40 5.58
N VAL A 82 -3.93 19.47 5.35
CA VAL A 82 -3.54 18.48 6.33
C VAL A 82 -2.97 19.15 7.59
N ALA A 83 -2.07 20.13 7.43
CA ALA A 83 -1.50 20.87 8.56
C ALA A 83 -2.57 21.65 9.35
N GLU A 84 -3.52 22.28 8.65
CA GLU A 84 -4.63 23.01 9.27
C GLU A 84 -5.54 22.09 10.08
N VAL A 85 -6.00 20.98 9.50
CA VAL A 85 -6.85 19.99 10.18
C VAL A 85 -6.12 19.41 11.39
N THR A 86 -4.86 18.98 11.22
CA THR A 86 -4.02 18.44 12.30
C THR A 86 -3.86 19.41 13.45
N SER A 87 -3.62 20.69 13.17
CA SER A 87 -3.47 21.72 14.19
C SER A 87 -4.78 22.04 14.88
N ARG A 88 -5.89 22.15 14.14
CA ARG A 88 -7.23 22.47 14.65
C ARG A 88 -7.73 21.41 15.63
N TRP A 89 -7.47 20.12 15.35
CA TRP A 89 -7.88 19.01 16.20
C TRP A 89 -6.79 18.57 17.20
N ASN A 90 -5.66 19.28 17.22
CA ASN A 90 -4.49 18.96 18.05
C ASN A 90 -4.04 17.50 17.92
N VAL A 91 -4.11 16.92 16.72
CA VAL A 91 -3.75 15.52 16.44
C VAL A 91 -2.34 15.21 16.97
N ASP A 92 -2.16 14.10 17.68
CA ASP A 92 -0.91 13.78 18.39
C ASP A 92 0.18 13.26 17.46
N GLY A 93 -0.22 12.55 16.37
CA GLY A 93 0.69 12.03 15.37
C GLY A 93 0.00 11.70 14.07
N LEU A 94 0.76 11.50 12.99
CA LEU A 94 0.26 11.20 11.66
C LEU A 94 0.85 9.90 11.11
N ILE A 95 0.02 9.11 10.46
CA ILE A 95 0.42 8.06 9.53
C ILE A 95 -0.02 8.50 8.15
N VAL A 96 0.90 8.48 7.18
CA VAL A 96 0.67 9.11 5.86
C VAL A 96 0.92 8.09 4.76
N LEU A 97 -0.12 7.76 4.00
CA LEU A 97 -0.10 6.86 2.85
C LEU A 97 -0.23 7.65 1.54
N GLY A 98 0.57 7.30 0.53
CA GLY A 98 0.43 7.82 -0.83
C GLY A 98 1.08 9.19 -1.08
N TRP A 99 1.98 9.63 -0.20
CA TRP A 99 2.71 10.88 -0.39
C TRP A 99 4.14 10.65 -0.85
N THR A 100 4.66 11.62 -1.63
CA THR A 100 6.07 11.66 -2.03
C THR A 100 6.94 12.21 -0.89
N GLU A 101 8.24 11.93 -0.94
CA GLU A 101 9.21 12.53 -0.01
C GLU A 101 9.15 14.07 -0.01
N LYS A 102 8.90 14.68 -1.17
CA LYS A 102 8.73 16.15 -1.31
C LYS A 102 7.54 16.66 -0.49
N SER A 103 6.41 15.95 -0.52
CA SER A 103 5.22 16.30 0.26
C SER A 103 5.49 16.22 1.76
N HIS A 104 6.18 15.16 2.21
CA HIS A 104 6.62 15.01 3.61
C HIS A 104 7.56 16.15 4.04
N LYS A 105 8.53 16.52 3.19
CA LYS A 105 9.41 17.68 3.43
C LYS A 105 8.62 18.97 3.63
N THR A 106 7.59 19.15 2.83
CA THR A 106 6.72 20.35 2.90
C THR A 106 5.90 20.34 4.18
N LEU A 107 5.27 19.22 4.53
CA LEU A 107 4.50 19.09 5.77
C LEU A 107 5.36 19.33 7.01
N LYS A 108 6.56 18.75 7.07
CA LYS A 108 7.50 18.92 8.20
C LYS A 108 7.88 20.36 8.47
N LYS A 109 7.93 21.21 7.42
CA LYS A 109 8.16 22.67 7.58
C LYS A 109 6.97 23.39 8.19
N MET A 110 5.77 22.91 7.95
CA MET A 110 4.52 23.53 8.38
C MET A 110 4.07 23.01 9.74
N LEU A 111 4.39 21.74 10.05
CA LEU A 111 3.87 21.03 11.22
C LEU A 111 4.96 20.20 11.86
N LYS A 112 5.22 20.48 13.16
CA LYS A 112 6.19 19.71 13.97
C LYS A 112 5.48 18.60 14.76
N LYS A 113 4.83 17.68 14.05
CA LYS A 113 4.15 16.53 14.66
C LYS A 113 4.87 15.24 14.28
N PRO A 114 4.92 14.25 15.20
CA PRO A 114 5.35 12.89 14.86
C PRO A 114 4.64 12.37 13.62
N THR A 115 5.40 11.87 12.67
CA THR A 115 4.84 11.40 11.39
C THR A 115 5.59 10.16 10.92
N VAL A 116 4.84 9.12 10.54
CA VAL A 116 5.34 7.91 9.87
C VAL A 116 4.72 7.82 8.49
N ALA A 117 5.55 7.67 7.48
CA ALA A 117 5.15 7.46 6.10
C ALA A 117 4.94 5.97 5.81
N ILE A 118 4.04 5.66 4.90
CA ILE A 118 3.80 4.32 4.39
C ILE A 118 4.12 4.29 2.89
N ASP A 119 4.96 3.35 2.50
CA ASP A 119 5.36 3.10 1.11
C ASP A 119 5.90 4.37 0.39
N THR A 120 6.59 5.24 1.14
CA THR A 120 7.28 6.40 0.58
C THR A 120 8.73 6.03 0.25
N TYR A 121 9.19 6.40 -0.94
CA TYR A 121 10.59 6.19 -1.34
C TYR A 121 11.43 7.34 -0.78
N VAL A 122 12.22 7.01 0.24
CA VAL A 122 12.97 8.00 1.04
C VAL A 122 14.42 7.98 0.62
N SER A 123 14.93 9.14 0.20
CA SER A 123 16.36 9.35 -0.09
C SER A 123 17.15 9.81 1.13
N ASP A 124 16.47 10.42 2.11
CA ASP A 124 17.06 10.96 3.34
C ASP A 124 16.27 10.47 4.57
N PRO A 125 16.75 9.39 5.26
CA PRO A 125 16.07 8.84 6.44
C PRO A 125 15.95 9.82 7.62
N GLU A 126 16.79 10.86 7.68
CA GLU A 126 16.66 11.90 8.74
C GLU A 126 15.39 12.73 8.55
N LEU A 127 14.84 12.72 7.35
CA LEU A 127 13.73 13.57 6.99
C LEU A 127 12.37 12.95 7.24
N VAL A 128 12.23 11.65 6.94
CA VAL A 128 10.97 10.92 6.97
C VAL A 128 11.19 9.55 7.58
N VAL A 129 10.44 9.20 8.61
CA VAL A 129 10.35 7.82 9.10
C VAL A 129 9.37 7.07 8.22
N ASN A 130 9.78 5.97 7.62
CA ASN A 130 9.02 5.23 6.64
C ASN A 130 8.93 3.74 6.97
N VAL A 131 7.77 3.15 6.71
CA VAL A 131 7.56 1.69 6.67
C VAL A 131 7.02 1.35 5.29
N GLY A 132 7.83 0.66 4.52
CA GLY A 132 7.50 0.30 3.13
C GLY A 132 7.62 -1.19 2.87
N THR A 133 7.25 -1.58 1.66
CA THR A 133 7.43 -2.92 1.11
C THR A 133 8.79 -3.04 0.43
N ASP A 134 9.38 -4.23 0.42
CA ASP A 134 10.50 -4.51 -0.47
C ASP A 134 9.99 -4.82 -1.89
N ASP A 135 9.55 -3.75 -2.57
CA ASP A 135 8.93 -3.81 -3.89
C ASP A 135 9.87 -4.37 -4.97
N PHE A 136 11.16 -4.05 -4.84
CA PHE A 136 12.15 -4.57 -5.80
C PHE A 136 12.28 -6.08 -5.67
N ASP A 137 12.48 -6.58 -4.45
CA ASP A 137 12.64 -8.02 -4.21
C ASP A 137 11.37 -8.80 -4.56
N GLY A 138 10.19 -8.30 -4.19
CA GLY A 138 8.92 -8.93 -4.54
C GLY A 138 8.73 -9.08 -6.05
N ALA A 139 9.00 -8.03 -6.80
CA ALA A 139 8.90 -8.07 -8.25
C ALA A 139 10.05 -8.88 -8.89
N TYR A 140 11.24 -8.92 -8.27
CA TYR A 140 12.32 -9.80 -8.69
C TYR A 140 11.94 -11.28 -8.51
N GLN A 141 11.36 -11.67 -7.36
CA GLN A 141 10.84 -13.02 -7.13
C GLN A 141 9.79 -13.39 -8.19
N LEU A 142 8.89 -12.45 -8.52
CA LEU A 142 7.89 -12.64 -9.56
C LEU A 142 8.50 -12.83 -10.94
N GLY A 143 9.47 -11.99 -11.32
CA GLY A 143 10.20 -12.12 -12.59
C GLY A 143 10.99 -13.43 -12.67
N LYS A 144 11.62 -13.84 -11.58
CA LYS A 144 12.31 -15.14 -11.49
C LYS A 144 11.34 -16.30 -11.66
N TYR A 145 10.17 -16.25 -11.02
CA TYR A 145 9.13 -17.26 -11.20
C TYR A 145 8.72 -17.41 -12.68
N TRP A 146 8.49 -16.30 -13.38
CA TRP A 146 8.18 -16.31 -14.80
C TRP A 146 9.32 -16.90 -15.65
N ALA A 147 10.54 -16.52 -15.33
CA ALA A 147 11.75 -17.00 -16.01
C ALA A 147 11.94 -18.52 -15.82
N ASP A 148 11.82 -19.01 -14.59
CA ASP A 148 11.97 -20.44 -14.24
C ASP A 148 10.90 -21.31 -14.93
N HIS A 149 9.73 -20.74 -15.27
CA HIS A 149 8.68 -21.40 -16.05
C HIS A 149 8.81 -21.17 -17.56
N GLY A 150 9.91 -20.58 -18.04
CA GLY A 150 10.21 -20.41 -19.47
C GLY A 150 9.36 -19.34 -20.18
N PHE A 151 8.73 -18.42 -19.46
CA PHE A 151 7.93 -17.34 -20.06
C PHE A 151 8.78 -16.15 -20.45
N ARG A 152 9.44 -16.23 -21.59
CA ARG A 152 10.39 -15.22 -22.08
C ARG A 152 9.73 -13.87 -22.43
N LYS A 153 8.49 -13.89 -22.94
CA LYS A 153 7.77 -12.73 -23.48
C LYS A 153 6.82 -12.10 -22.46
N THR A 154 6.93 -12.38 -21.16
CA THR A 154 6.04 -11.82 -20.14
C THR A 154 6.02 -10.30 -20.20
N LEU A 155 4.83 -9.72 -20.32
CA LEU A 155 4.60 -8.29 -20.27
C LEU A 155 4.35 -7.86 -18.82
N PHE A 156 4.86 -6.68 -18.46
CA PHE A 156 4.60 -6.05 -17.17
C PHE A 156 3.64 -4.88 -17.36
N LEU A 157 2.53 -4.87 -16.60
CA LEU A 157 1.43 -3.92 -16.77
C LEU A 157 1.28 -3.06 -15.53
N THR A 158 1.28 -1.74 -15.74
CA THR A 158 1.12 -0.74 -14.68
C THR A 158 0.25 0.42 -15.14
N GLU A 159 -0.25 1.25 -14.21
CA GLU A 159 -1.07 2.42 -14.53
C GLU A 159 -0.29 3.73 -14.53
N ASN A 160 0.86 3.76 -13.92
CA ASN A 160 1.65 4.96 -13.84
C ASN A 160 3.15 4.66 -13.83
N THR A 161 3.96 5.71 -13.67
CA THR A 161 5.42 5.63 -13.59
C THR A 161 5.92 6.23 -12.27
N ALA A 162 5.14 6.12 -11.19
CA ALA A 162 5.56 6.53 -9.86
C ALA A 162 6.75 5.70 -9.37
N GLU A 163 7.38 6.13 -8.30
CA GLU A 163 8.60 5.51 -7.77
C GLU A 163 8.37 4.02 -7.42
N MET A 164 7.21 3.66 -6.87
CA MET A 164 6.83 2.28 -6.58
C MET A 164 6.75 1.44 -7.86
N ASP A 165 6.06 1.94 -8.89
CA ASP A 165 5.91 1.24 -10.17
C ASP A 165 7.25 1.01 -10.85
N GLN A 166 8.14 2.01 -10.81
CA GLN A 166 9.48 1.90 -11.35
C GLN A 166 10.31 0.87 -10.57
N CYS A 167 10.18 0.84 -9.25
CA CYS A 167 10.90 -0.09 -8.38
C CYS A 167 10.48 -1.54 -8.65
N ARG A 168 9.17 -1.81 -8.71
CA ARG A 168 8.63 -3.14 -9.06
C ARG A 168 9.05 -3.54 -10.48
N PHE A 169 8.91 -2.65 -11.46
CA PHE A 169 9.35 -2.96 -12.82
C PHE A 169 10.86 -3.25 -12.90
N ALA A 170 11.69 -2.50 -12.16
CA ALA A 170 13.14 -2.72 -12.14
C ALA A 170 13.50 -4.11 -11.57
N GLY A 171 12.86 -4.54 -10.48
CA GLY A 171 13.04 -5.88 -9.91
C GLY A 171 12.64 -6.99 -10.89
N PHE A 172 11.46 -6.86 -11.48
CA PHE A 172 10.95 -7.79 -12.51
C PHE A 172 11.89 -7.85 -13.72
N GLN A 173 12.26 -6.69 -14.27
CA GLN A 173 13.14 -6.59 -15.43
C GLN A 173 14.52 -7.19 -15.15
N ARG A 174 15.07 -7.01 -13.95
CA ARG A 174 16.34 -7.58 -13.53
C ARG A 174 16.32 -9.10 -13.62
N ALA A 175 15.32 -9.76 -13.03
CA ALA A 175 15.20 -11.21 -13.07
C ALA A 175 15.05 -11.75 -14.51
N MET A 176 14.23 -11.07 -15.31
CA MET A 176 14.02 -11.46 -16.71
C MET A 176 15.27 -11.26 -17.57
N THR A 177 16.06 -10.21 -17.30
CA THR A 177 17.32 -9.95 -18.00
C THR A 177 18.40 -10.98 -17.65
N GLU A 178 18.50 -11.38 -16.39
CA GLU A 178 19.42 -12.43 -15.94
C GLU A 178 19.14 -13.78 -16.62
N ALA A 179 17.86 -14.09 -16.86
CA ALA A 179 17.46 -15.36 -17.46
C ALA A 179 17.54 -15.37 -19.00
N PHE A 180 17.19 -14.26 -19.66
CA PHE A 180 16.94 -14.24 -21.09
C PHE A 180 17.74 -13.19 -21.88
N GLY A 181 18.57 -12.40 -21.21
CA GLY A 181 19.29 -11.28 -21.79
C GLY A 181 18.44 -9.99 -21.83
N GLU A 182 19.07 -8.90 -22.24
CA GLU A 182 18.45 -7.59 -22.28
C GLU A 182 17.33 -7.49 -23.31
N CYS A 183 16.28 -6.76 -22.97
CA CYS A 183 15.29 -6.26 -23.90
C CYS A 183 14.96 -4.80 -23.58
N LYS A 184 14.46 -4.07 -24.58
CA LYS A 184 14.07 -2.68 -24.36
C LYS A 184 12.86 -2.61 -23.43
N LYS A 185 12.80 -1.54 -22.62
CA LYS A 185 11.71 -1.27 -21.68
C LYS A 185 10.34 -1.31 -22.38
N GLU A 186 10.25 -0.69 -23.55
CA GLU A 186 9.01 -0.56 -24.34
C GLU A 186 8.49 -1.89 -24.89
N GLU A 187 9.38 -2.87 -24.99
CA GLU A 187 9.01 -4.22 -25.42
C GLU A 187 8.28 -4.99 -24.33
N ARG A 188 8.49 -4.63 -23.06
CA ARG A 188 7.99 -5.38 -21.90
C ARG A 188 7.00 -4.59 -21.05
N LEU A 189 7.19 -3.29 -20.89
CA LEU A 189 6.33 -2.44 -20.06
C LEU A 189 5.13 -1.94 -20.85
N ILE A 190 3.94 -2.12 -20.28
CA ILE A 190 2.67 -1.59 -20.80
C ILE A 190 2.10 -0.61 -19.78
N LEU A 191 1.81 0.61 -20.23
CA LEU A 191 1.13 1.61 -19.42
C LEU A 191 -0.38 1.56 -19.72
N LEU A 192 -1.16 1.23 -18.70
CA LEU A 192 -2.61 1.18 -18.75
C LEU A 192 -3.23 2.50 -18.25
N SER A 193 -4.45 2.77 -18.63
CA SER A 193 -5.21 3.89 -18.08
C SER A 193 -5.74 3.57 -16.69
N ALA A 194 -5.66 4.52 -15.77
CA ALA A 194 -6.31 4.43 -14.47
C ALA A 194 -7.85 4.37 -14.59
N ARG A 195 -8.41 4.98 -15.66
CA ARG A 195 -9.86 4.96 -15.91
C ARG A 195 -10.27 3.61 -16.51
N LYS A 196 -11.13 2.87 -15.81
CA LYS A 196 -11.56 1.51 -16.16
C LYS A 196 -12.11 1.42 -17.57
N GLU A 197 -12.94 2.35 -18.01
CA GLU A 197 -13.55 2.34 -19.36
C GLU A 197 -12.47 2.47 -20.44
N VAL A 198 -11.48 3.34 -20.23
CA VAL A 198 -10.37 3.52 -21.18
C VAL A 198 -9.45 2.32 -21.16
N ARG A 199 -9.19 1.75 -19.98
CA ARG A 199 -8.37 0.54 -19.81
C ARG A 199 -8.98 -0.66 -20.54
N ARG A 200 -10.31 -0.82 -20.50
CA ARG A 200 -11.02 -1.88 -21.25
C ARG A 200 -10.85 -1.74 -22.76
N LEU A 201 -10.86 -0.53 -23.30
CA LEU A 201 -10.54 -0.28 -24.71
C LEU A 201 -9.08 -0.60 -25.02
N GLN A 202 -8.15 -0.25 -24.15
CA GLN A 202 -6.74 -0.64 -24.31
C GLN A 202 -6.57 -2.17 -24.29
N TYR A 203 -7.32 -2.90 -23.48
CA TYR A 203 -7.30 -4.37 -23.50
C TYR A 203 -7.78 -4.93 -24.84
N ASP A 204 -8.83 -4.36 -25.45
CA ASP A 204 -9.29 -4.76 -26.79
C ASP A 204 -8.19 -4.58 -27.86
N GLU A 205 -7.49 -3.44 -27.83
CA GLU A 205 -6.39 -3.14 -28.76
C GLU A 205 -5.16 -4.03 -28.52
N LEU A 206 -4.84 -4.32 -27.27
CA LEU A 206 -3.66 -5.07 -26.86
C LEU A 206 -3.86 -6.59 -26.84
N LEU A 207 -5.09 -7.08 -26.98
CA LEU A 207 -5.40 -8.51 -26.88
C LEU A 207 -4.57 -9.40 -27.81
N PRO A 208 -4.29 -9.03 -29.07
CA PRO A 208 -3.39 -9.82 -29.93
C PRO A 208 -1.97 -9.93 -29.33
N ARG A 209 -1.44 -8.83 -28.77
CA ARG A 209 -0.12 -8.80 -28.12
C ARG A 209 -0.11 -9.61 -26.83
N PHE A 210 -1.18 -9.58 -26.07
CA PHE A 210 -1.33 -10.38 -24.84
C PHE A 210 -1.36 -11.88 -25.15
N ARG A 211 -2.08 -12.28 -26.21
CA ARG A 211 -2.10 -13.68 -26.66
C ARG A 211 -0.74 -14.15 -27.19
N GLU A 212 -0.01 -13.30 -27.91
CA GLU A 212 1.34 -13.61 -28.36
C GLU A 212 2.31 -13.77 -27.18
N ALA A 213 2.23 -12.91 -26.18
CA ALA A 213 3.05 -12.99 -24.96
C ALA A 213 2.67 -14.23 -24.12
N GLY A 214 1.38 -14.53 -24.00
CA GLY A 214 0.80 -15.65 -23.26
C GLY A 214 1.03 -15.55 -21.74
N SER A 215 1.58 -14.43 -21.25
CA SER A 215 1.93 -14.21 -19.86
C SER A 215 1.97 -12.72 -19.51
N LEU A 216 1.27 -12.35 -18.44
CA LEU A 216 1.10 -10.98 -18.00
C LEU A 216 1.38 -10.87 -16.48
N ALA A 217 2.28 -9.95 -16.11
CA ALA A 217 2.55 -9.59 -14.72
C ALA A 217 1.97 -8.20 -14.44
N PHE A 218 0.98 -8.13 -13.57
CA PHE A 218 0.35 -6.87 -13.19
C PHE A 218 1.02 -6.28 -11.94
N ILE A 219 1.08 -4.96 -11.88
CA ILE A 219 1.64 -4.19 -10.76
C ILE A 219 0.90 -4.43 -9.45
N SER A 220 -0.39 -4.81 -9.51
CA SER A 220 -1.25 -5.05 -8.35
C SER A 220 -2.28 -6.13 -8.62
N ASP A 221 -2.85 -6.70 -7.56
CA ASP A 221 -3.96 -7.65 -7.65
C ASP A 221 -5.22 -7.00 -8.23
N TYR A 222 -5.47 -5.72 -7.90
CA TYR A 222 -6.63 -5.00 -8.45
C TYR A 222 -6.65 -5.02 -9.98
N LEU A 223 -5.53 -4.67 -10.62
CA LEU A 223 -5.42 -4.69 -12.07
C LEU A 223 -5.45 -6.10 -12.66
N ALA A 224 -4.82 -7.05 -11.99
CA ALA A 224 -4.84 -8.45 -12.42
C ALA A 224 -6.26 -9.02 -12.42
N ILE A 225 -7.04 -8.74 -11.37
CA ILE A 225 -8.42 -9.19 -11.22
C ILE A 225 -9.33 -8.52 -12.26
N ASP A 226 -9.17 -7.21 -12.51
CA ASP A 226 -9.90 -6.50 -13.56
C ASP A 226 -9.61 -7.09 -14.95
N ALA A 227 -8.36 -7.50 -15.21
CA ALA A 227 -7.99 -8.16 -16.44
C ALA A 227 -8.56 -9.57 -16.57
N VAL A 228 -8.58 -10.37 -15.50
CA VAL A 228 -9.20 -11.70 -15.47
C VAL A 228 -10.69 -11.60 -15.82
N ASP A 229 -11.42 -10.68 -15.19
CA ASP A 229 -12.82 -10.42 -15.47
C ASP A 229 -13.05 -10.05 -16.95
N TYR A 230 -12.23 -9.15 -17.50
CA TYR A 230 -12.28 -8.80 -18.91
C TYR A 230 -12.01 -10.01 -19.83
N PHE A 231 -11.01 -10.84 -19.50
CA PHE A 231 -10.66 -12.01 -20.35
C PHE A 231 -11.77 -13.05 -20.34
N ILE A 232 -12.43 -13.28 -19.20
CA ILE A 232 -13.60 -14.16 -19.13
C ILE A 232 -14.70 -13.68 -20.07
N ASP A 233 -15.02 -12.38 -20.08
CA ASP A 233 -16.03 -11.78 -20.98
C ASP A 233 -15.67 -11.94 -22.47
N LYS A 234 -14.39 -12.01 -22.81
CA LYS A 234 -13.88 -12.21 -24.17
C LYS A 234 -13.65 -13.68 -24.54
N GLY A 235 -14.01 -14.61 -23.66
CA GLY A 235 -13.81 -16.05 -23.88
C GLY A 235 -12.34 -16.47 -23.90
N VAL A 236 -11.45 -15.67 -23.28
CA VAL A 236 -10.02 -15.99 -23.11
C VAL A 236 -9.84 -16.73 -21.79
N ARG A 237 -9.25 -17.90 -21.84
CA ARG A 237 -9.07 -18.75 -20.67
C ARG A 237 -7.80 -18.35 -19.92
N VAL A 238 -7.93 -18.20 -18.60
CA VAL A 238 -6.82 -18.03 -17.68
C VAL A 238 -6.75 -19.30 -16.81
N PRO A 239 -5.62 -20.01 -16.76
CA PRO A 239 -4.30 -19.66 -17.31
C PRO A 239 -3.99 -20.23 -18.71
N GLU A 240 -4.88 -20.98 -19.35
CA GLU A 240 -4.58 -21.79 -20.55
C GLU A 240 -4.13 -20.94 -21.75
N ASP A 241 -4.86 -19.87 -22.06
CA ASP A 241 -4.55 -18.98 -23.17
C ASP A 241 -3.59 -17.85 -22.74
N ILE A 242 -3.82 -17.28 -21.55
CA ILE A 242 -2.99 -16.21 -20.96
C ILE A 242 -2.82 -16.49 -19.47
N SER A 243 -1.58 -16.61 -19.03
CA SER A 243 -1.23 -16.73 -17.60
C SER A 243 -1.06 -15.35 -16.99
N ILE A 244 -1.49 -15.17 -15.71
CA ILE A 244 -1.56 -13.86 -15.05
C ILE A 244 -0.97 -13.94 -13.65
N THR A 245 -0.26 -12.89 -13.24
CA THR A 245 0.14 -12.68 -11.83
C THR A 245 -0.19 -11.26 -11.40
N GLY A 246 -0.44 -11.10 -10.09
CA GLY A 246 -0.62 -9.82 -9.41
C GLY A 246 0.50 -9.48 -8.45
N PHE A 247 0.21 -8.53 -7.56
CA PHE A 247 1.01 -8.11 -6.42
C PHE A 247 0.05 -7.61 -5.34
N ASP A 248 0.27 -7.89 -4.06
CA ASP A 248 -0.38 -7.48 -2.81
C ASP A 248 -0.90 -8.64 -1.98
N ASP A 249 -1.34 -9.75 -2.60
CA ASP A 249 -2.01 -10.89 -1.97
C ASP A 249 -3.25 -10.45 -1.17
N THR A 250 -4.10 -9.67 -1.84
CA THR A 250 -5.36 -9.23 -1.27
C THR A 250 -6.34 -10.39 -1.10
N PHE A 251 -7.31 -10.26 -0.21
CA PHE A 251 -8.36 -11.26 0.00
C PHE A 251 -9.04 -11.72 -1.31
N TYR A 252 -9.20 -10.83 -2.27
CA TYR A 252 -9.81 -11.15 -3.56
C TYR A 252 -8.96 -12.08 -4.43
N ALA A 253 -7.64 -12.10 -4.24
CA ALA A 253 -6.74 -13.01 -4.97
C ALA A 253 -7.05 -14.50 -4.71
N GLU A 254 -7.61 -14.82 -3.55
CA GLU A 254 -8.06 -16.17 -3.20
C GLU A 254 -9.48 -16.47 -3.66
N LEU A 255 -10.32 -15.45 -3.83
CA LEU A 255 -11.73 -15.62 -4.18
C LEU A 255 -11.98 -15.78 -5.66
N ILE A 256 -11.19 -15.14 -6.53
CA ILE A 256 -11.36 -15.25 -7.98
C ILE A 256 -11.04 -16.65 -8.49
N ARG A 257 -11.51 -16.95 -9.71
CA ARG A 257 -11.17 -18.19 -10.43
C ARG A 257 -10.59 -17.84 -11.81
N PRO A 258 -9.37 -18.38 -12.09
CA PRO A 258 -8.47 -19.13 -11.18
C PRO A 258 -7.96 -18.25 -10.03
N ARG A 259 -7.58 -18.88 -8.89
CA ARG A 259 -6.95 -18.15 -7.78
C ARG A 259 -5.65 -17.52 -8.24
N LEU A 260 -5.43 -16.26 -7.87
CA LEU A 260 -4.34 -15.44 -8.39
C LEU A 260 -2.99 -15.78 -7.74
N THR A 261 -1.99 -16.11 -8.54
CA THR A 261 -0.57 -16.11 -8.15
C THR A 261 -0.13 -14.66 -7.99
N THR A 262 0.46 -14.32 -6.84
CA THR A 262 0.73 -12.94 -6.46
C THR A 262 1.91 -12.85 -5.49
N VAL A 263 2.31 -11.63 -5.12
CA VAL A 263 3.31 -11.37 -4.09
C VAL A 263 2.61 -10.91 -2.81
N HIS A 264 2.79 -11.64 -1.72
CA HIS A 264 2.21 -11.31 -0.42
C HIS A 264 2.93 -10.12 0.22
N GLN A 265 2.16 -9.09 0.56
CA GLN A 265 2.55 -8.00 1.45
C GLN A 265 1.98 -8.25 2.85
N ASN A 266 2.82 -8.27 3.87
CA ASN A 266 2.34 -8.39 5.25
C ASN A 266 1.80 -7.03 5.75
N ILE A 267 0.56 -6.71 5.37
CA ILE A 267 -0.10 -5.43 5.70
C ILE A 267 -0.27 -5.28 7.21
N GLY A 268 -0.55 -6.37 7.93
CA GLY A 268 -0.66 -6.35 9.40
C GLY A 268 0.66 -5.96 10.07
N LEU A 269 1.78 -6.58 9.66
CA LEU A 269 3.11 -6.21 10.16
C LEU A 269 3.46 -4.76 9.79
N LYS A 270 3.10 -4.30 8.58
CA LYS A 270 3.31 -2.91 8.16
C LYS A 270 2.56 -1.94 9.09
N ALA A 271 1.29 -2.21 9.38
CA ALA A 271 0.47 -1.38 10.27
C ALA A 271 1.01 -1.36 11.70
N SER A 272 1.30 -2.54 12.28
CA SER A 272 1.83 -2.62 13.65
C SER A 272 3.20 -1.94 13.79
N THR A 273 4.11 -2.14 12.82
CA THR A 273 5.42 -1.46 12.81
C THR A 273 5.26 0.05 12.72
N ALA A 274 4.37 0.54 11.85
CA ALA A 274 4.12 1.97 11.71
C ALA A 274 3.58 2.58 13.00
N MET A 275 2.65 1.91 13.67
CA MET A 275 2.09 2.40 14.94
C MET A 275 3.13 2.39 16.06
N GLN A 276 3.95 1.34 16.18
CA GLN A 276 5.04 1.26 17.15
C GLN A 276 6.04 2.42 16.99
N LEU A 277 6.48 2.68 15.76
CA LEU A 277 7.38 3.80 15.47
C LEU A 277 6.72 5.14 15.80
N LEU A 278 5.44 5.32 15.45
CA LEU A 278 4.72 6.54 15.74
C LEU A 278 4.62 6.80 17.25
N LEU A 279 4.30 5.79 18.06
CA LEU A 279 4.24 5.91 19.52
C LEU A 279 5.59 6.31 20.12
N ARG A 280 6.69 5.71 19.64
CA ARG A 280 8.04 6.09 20.08
C ARG A 280 8.36 7.55 19.74
N LEU A 281 7.95 8.01 18.54
CA LEU A 281 8.11 9.43 18.15
C LEU A 281 7.24 10.37 19.00
N ILE A 282 6.00 9.97 19.34
CA ILE A 282 5.12 10.73 20.25
C ILE A 282 5.77 10.86 21.62
N ASN A 283 6.38 9.80 22.11
CA ASN A 283 7.14 9.76 23.37
C ASN A 283 8.51 10.46 23.29
N ARG A 284 8.83 11.10 22.15
CA ARG A 284 10.10 11.83 21.90
C ARG A 284 11.34 10.93 21.96
N GLU A 285 11.19 9.65 21.67
CA GLU A 285 12.33 8.75 21.54
C GLU A 285 13.10 9.07 20.26
N LYS A 286 14.44 8.99 20.36
CA LYS A 286 15.30 9.13 19.19
C LYS A 286 15.43 7.77 18.51
N LEU A 287 14.89 7.64 17.30
CA LEU A 287 15.04 6.42 16.52
C LEU A 287 16.45 6.30 15.93
N PRO A 288 17.08 5.12 16.01
CA PRO A 288 18.30 4.81 15.26
C PRO A 288 18.06 4.94 13.75
N GLU A 289 19.12 5.16 12.98
CA GLU A 289 19.01 5.38 11.52
C GLU A 289 18.40 4.16 10.80
N GLU A 290 18.80 2.94 11.19
CA GLU A 290 18.32 1.67 10.65
C GLU A 290 16.82 1.43 10.86
N GLU A 291 16.19 2.08 11.86
CA GLU A 291 14.76 1.97 12.14
C GLU A 291 13.92 3.07 11.45
N ARG A 292 14.55 3.99 10.74
CA ARG A 292 13.84 5.11 10.12
C ARG A 292 13.29 4.82 8.74
N ASN A 293 13.81 3.80 8.07
CA ASN A 293 13.31 3.36 6.76
C ASN A 293 13.25 1.84 6.71
N ILE A 294 12.17 1.30 7.28
CA ILE A 294 11.96 -0.15 7.38
C ILE A 294 11.32 -0.66 6.10
N LYS A 295 11.90 -1.71 5.53
CA LYS A 295 11.31 -2.48 4.43
C LYS A 295 10.79 -3.80 4.94
N ILE A 296 9.49 -4.02 4.79
CA ILE A 296 8.84 -5.29 5.12
C ILE A 296 9.11 -6.29 4.00
N ALA A 297 9.64 -7.45 4.38
CA ALA A 297 9.88 -8.54 3.45
C ALA A 297 8.57 -9.06 2.84
N VAL A 298 8.67 -9.54 1.62
CA VAL A 298 7.56 -10.05 0.82
C VAL A 298 7.80 -11.50 0.40
N GLN A 299 6.76 -12.18 -0.03
CA GLN A 299 6.85 -13.57 -0.46
C GLN A 299 5.95 -13.84 -1.65
N LEU A 300 6.48 -14.54 -2.67
CA LEU A 300 5.67 -15.04 -3.77
C LEU A 300 4.70 -16.13 -3.28
N VAL A 301 3.43 -15.98 -3.62
CA VAL A 301 2.36 -16.95 -3.35
C VAL A 301 1.87 -17.53 -4.67
N VAL A 302 2.23 -18.78 -4.93
CA VAL A 302 1.86 -19.49 -6.17
C VAL A 302 0.49 -20.11 -6.01
N ARG A 303 -0.42 -19.83 -6.97
CA ARG A 303 -1.78 -20.39 -7.04
C ARG A 303 -2.07 -20.95 -8.45
N GLU A 304 -3.24 -20.65 -9.00
CA GLU A 304 -3.80 -21.33 -10.19
C GLU A 304 -3.70 -20.51 -11.47
N SER A 305 -3.41 -19.21 -11.39
CA SER A 305 -3.48 -18.27 -12.53
C SER A 305 -2.31 -18.33 -13.49
N VAL A 306 -1.36 -19.24 -13.26
CA VAL A 306 -0.22 -19.48 -14.14
C VAL A 306 -0.21 -20.95 -14.55
N ARG A 307 -0.21 -21.22 -15.86
CA ARG A 307 -0.14 -22.59 -16.37
C ARG A 307 1.23 -23.22 -16.08
N LYS A 308 1.22 -24.48 -15.68
CA LYS A 308 2.44 -25.27 -15.63
C LYS A 308 2.88 -25.54 -17.08
N ARG A 309 4.14 -25.25 -17.40
CA ARG A 309 4.74 -25.78 -18.63
C ARG A 309 5.33 -27.15 -18.30
N GLU A 310 4.91 -28.12 -19.12
CA GLU A 310 5.51 -29.45 -19.13
C GLU A 310 6.97 -29.41 -19.61
#